data_0edc2a60a050b08ebc698784eb486daf
#
_entry.id   0edc2a60a050b08ebc698784eb486daf
#
_cell.length_a   1.000
_cell.length_b   1.000
_cell.length_c   1.000
_cell.angle_alpha   90.00
_cell.angle_beta   90.00
_cell.angle_gamma   90.00
#
_symmetry.space_group_name_H-M   'P 1'
#
loop_
_entity.id
_entity.type
_entity.pdbx_description
1 polymer ?
#
loop_
_entity_poly.entity_id
_entity_poly.type
_entity_poly.pdbx_seq_one_letter_code
_entity_poly.pdbx_strand_id
1 'polypeptide(L)'
;MLINTSRGGLVDTPALIEGLKSRKIGSAGLDVYEEEAGIFFHDISGKVLTDDVLARLLTFNNVVVTSHQAYLTNEALANIADTTLANIDEFAQGRRGADLTNAVRDQ
;
A
#
# COMPACT_ATOMS: atom_id res chain seq x y z
N MET A 1 14.38 -1.03 11.89
CA MET A 1 13.75 -1.20 10.57
C MET A 1 12.32 -0.70 10.65
N LEU A 2 11.85 0.02 9.62
CA LEU A 2 10.46 0.46 9.46
C LEU A 2 9.85 -0.31 8.28
N ILE A 3 8.61 -0.80 8.43
CA ILE A 3 7.85 -1.44 7.33
C ILE A 3 6.46 -0.79 7.28
N ASN A 4 6.04 -0.35 6.08
CA ASN A 4 4.71 0.18 5.86
C ASN A 4 4.05 -0.49 4.64
N THR A 5 3.04 -1.31 4.90
CA THR A 5 2.19 -1.97 3.90
C THR A 5 0.72 -1.52 4.00
N SER A 6 0.47 -0.39 4.65
CA SER A 6 -0.86 0.12 4.93
C SER A 6 -1.22 1.32 4.03
N ARG A 7 -0.77 2.51 4.39
CA ARG A 7 -1.01 3.75 3.62
C ARG A 7 0.21 4.65 3.68
N GLY A 8 0.53 5.31 2.56
CA GLY A 8 1.66 6.21 2.44
C GLY A 8 1.64 7.34 3.47
N GLY A 9 0.51 8.01 3.62
CA GLY A 9 0.33 9.13 4.55
C GLY A 9 0.46 8.80 6.06
N LEU A 10 0.75 7.55 6.42
CA LEU A 10 1.12 7.18 7.79
C LEU A 10 2.60 7.46 8.12
N VAL A 11 3.40 7.76 7.11
CA VAL A 11 4.84 8.01 7.23
C VAL A 11 5.16 9.35 6.61
N ASP A 12 5.73 10.25 7.38
CA ASP A 12 6.37 11.47 6.88
C ASP A 12 7.66 11.07 6.15
N THR A 13 7.62 11.07 4.83
CA THR A 13 8.72 10.56 3.99
C THR A 13 9.98 11.43 4.10
N PRO A 14 9.94 12.77 4.12
CA PRO A 14 11.09 13.60 4.44
C PRO A 14 11.73 13.25 5.80
N ALA A 15 10.95 13.06 6.85
CA ALA A 15 11.48 12.66 8.16
C ALA A 15 12.10 11.25 8.13
N LEU A 16 11.52 10.32 7.37
CA LEU A 16 12.11 8.99 7.14
C LEU A 16 13.48 9.09 6.48
N ILE A 17 13.63 9.93 5.45
CA ILE A 17 14.90 10.16 4.76
C ILE A 17 15.97 10.67 5.75
N GLU A 18 15.63 11.64 6.59
CA GLU A 18 16.57 12.14 7.61
C GLU A 18 16.92 11.05 8.64
N GLY A 19 15.95 10.22 9.04
CA GLY A 19 16.19 9.07 9.91
C GLY A 19 17.14 8.03 9.31
N LEU A 20 17.03 7.76 8.01
CA LEU A 20 17.92 6.86 7.26
C LEU A 20 19.33 7.45 7.12
N LYS A 21 19.45 8.75 6.77
CA LYS A 21 20.73 9.46 6.65
C LYS A 21 21.49 9.48 7.97
N SER A 22 20.81 9.77 9.06
CA SER A 22 21.40 9.79 10.41
C SER A 22 21.64 8.40 11.00
N ARG A 23 21.24 7.33 10.31
CA ARG A 23 21.25 5.93 10.77
C ARG A 23 20.42 5.67 12.03
N LYS A 24 19.55 6.59 12.42
CA LYS A 24 18.55 6.38 13.47
C LYS A 24 17.54 5.30 13.04
N ILE A 25 17.22 5.26 11.73
CA ILE A 25 16.46 4.18 11.07
C ILE A 25 17.44 3.37 10.24
N GLY A 26 17.61 2.10 10.57
CA GLY A 26 18.59 1.22 9.91
C GLY A 26 18.15 0.77 8.51
N SER A 27 16.85 0.66 8.23
CA SER A 27 16.30 0.23 6.93
C SER A 27 14.81 0.50 6.84
N ALA A 28 14.26 0.52 5.62
CA ALA A 28 12.82 0.64 5.39
C ALA A 28 12.34 -0.29 4.28
N GLY A 29 11.12 -0.85 4.46
CA GLY A 29 10.34 -1.56 3.45
C GLY A 29 9.02 -0.83 3.25
N LEU A 30 8.78 -0.30 2.06
CA LEU A 30 7.62 0.52 1.75
C LEU A 30 6.85 -0.10 0.59
N ASP A 31 5.64 -0.58 0.86
CA ASP A 31 4.72 -1.00 -0.19
C ASP A 31 3.88 0.16 -0.72
N VAL A 32 3.74 1.21 0.07
CA VAL A 32 2.89 2.38 -0.18
C VAL A 32 3.69 3.67 -0.07
N TYR A 33 3.23 4.70 -0.77
CA TYR A 33 3.85 6.03 -0.80
C TYR A 33 2.78 7.13 -0.81
N GLU A 34 3.07 8.32 -0.33
CA GLU A 34 2.09 9.41 -0.19
C GLU A 34 1.50 9.84 -1.55
N GLU A 35 2.34 9.97 -2.58
CA GLU A 35 1.96 10.41 -3.92
C GLU A 35 1.87 9.25 -4.93
N GLU A 36 1.57 8.03 -4.46
CA GLU A 36 1.59 6.81 -5.27
C GLU A 36 0.63 6.81 -6.46
N ALA A 37 -0.48 7.55 -6.40
CA ALA A 37 -1.55 7.52 -7.40
C ALA A 37 -1.07 7.88 -8.82
N GLY A 38 -0.11 8.81 -8.94
CA GLY A 38 0.46 9.22 -10.22
C GLY A 38 1.66 8.39 -10.69
N ILE A 39 2.15 7.48 -9.85
CA ILE A 39 3.42 6.79 -10.05
C ILE A 39 3.24 5.28 -10.12
N PHE A 40 2.63 4.66 -9.11
CA PHE A 40 2.60 3.19 -8.98
C PHE A 40 1.59 2.51 -9.90
N PHE A 41 0.55 3.19 -10.33
CA PHE A 41 -0.55 2.60 -11.11
C PHE A 41 -0.49 2.89 -12.60
N HIS A 42 0.63 3.47 -13.08
CA HIS A 42 0.86 3.78 -14.49
C HIS A 42 2.22 3.28 -14.94
N ASP A 43 2.31 2.83 -16.20
CA ASP A 43 3.61 2.55 -16.80
C ASP A 43 4.32 3.87 -17.11
N ILE A 44 5.30 4.20 -16.28
CA ILE A 44 6.18 5.37 -16.43
C ILE A 44 7.63 4.98 -16.71
N SER A 45 7.89 3.71 -17.07
CA SER A 45 9.25 3.18 -17.27
C SER A 45 10.06 3.97 -18.30
N GLY A 46 9.40 4.59 -19.27
CA GLY A 46 10.02 5.47 -20.27
C GLY A 46 10.04 6.97 -19.92
N LYS A 47 9.63 7.35 -18.70
CA LYS A 47 9.55 8.76 -18.28
C LYS A 47 10.57 9.07 -17.19
N VAL A 48 10.94 10.34 -17.08
CA VAL A 48 11.75 10.83 -15.97
C VAL A 48 10.88 10.88 -14.71
N LEU A 49 11.36 10.28 -13.62
CA LEU A 49 10.73 10.42 -12.32
C LEU A 49 10.93 11.86 -11.82
N THR A 50 9.83 12.59 -11.72
CA THR A 50 9.83 14.00 -11.29
C THR A 50 9.65 14.19 -9.80
N ASP A 51 9.35 13.11 -9.08
CA ASP A 51 9.25 13.11 -7.62
C ASP A 51 10.65 12.96 -7.00
N ASP A 52 11.22 14.07 -6.57
CA ASP A 52 12.56 14.11 -5.98
C ASP A 52 12.65 13.36 -4.65
N VAL A 53 11.56 13.28 -3.89
CA VAL A 53 11.50 12.58 -2.59
C VAL A 53 11.56 11.08 -2.81
N LEU A 54 10.73 10.56 -3.71
CA LEU A 54 10.76 9.14 -4.08
C LEU A 54 12.09 8.79 -4.75
N ALA A 55 12.57 9.62 -5.68
CA ALA A 55 13.88 9.43 -6.32
C ALA A 55 14.98 9.32 -5.26
N ARG A 56 14.94 10.17 -4.24
CA ARG A 56 15.91 10.13 -3.14
C ARG A 56 15.79 8.83 -2.32
N LEU A 57 14.57 8.38 -2.00
CA LEU A 57 14.34 7.10 -1.30
C LEU A 57 14.95 5.91 -2.05
N LEU A 58 14.75 5.87 -3.36
CA LEU A 58 15.25 4.78 -4.22
C LEU A 58 16.79 4.73 -4.31
N THR A 59 17.49 5.78 -3.90
CA THR A 59 18.97 5.77 -3.84
C THR A 59 19.55 5.10 -2.59
N PHE A 60 18.74 4.78 -1.58
CA PHE A 60 19.22 4.11 -0.37
C PHE A 60 19.30 2.60 -0.58
N ASN A 61 20.46 2.01 -0.37
CA ASN A 61 20.69 0.55 -0.51
C ASN A 61 19.93 -0.29 0.53
N ASN A 62 19.45 0.33 1.60
CA ASN A 62 18.70 -0.27 2.70
C ASN A 62 17.21 0.10 2.70
N VAL A 63 16.69 0.51 1.56
CA VAL A 63 15.27 0.77 1.30
C VAL A 63 14.77 -0.13 0.19
N VAL A 64 13.60 -0.74 0.38
CA VAL A 64 12.86 -1.51 -0.63
C VAL A 64 11.49 -0.87 -0.81
N VAL A 65 11.10 -0.65 -2.07
CA VAL A 65 9.76 -0.17 -2.45
C VAL A 65 9.12 -1.21 -3.37
N THR A 66 7.88 -1.64 -3.08
CA THR A 66 7.20 -2.74 -3.79
C THR A 66 5.95 -2.29 -4.57
N SER A 67 5.72 -0.98 -4.66
CA SER A 67 4.68 -0.37 -5.51
C SER A 67 3.27 -0.91 -5.29
N HIS A 68 2.83 -0.95 -4.02
CA HIS A 68 1.49 -1.31 -3.57
C HIS A 68 1.06 -2.72 -3.99
N GLN A 69 1.95 -3.69 -3.83
CA GLN A 69 1.75 -5.09 -4.24
C GLN A 69 1.83 -6.10 -3.08
N ALA A 70 1.83 -5.67 -1.82
CA ALA A 70 1.93 -6.57 -0.67
C ALA A 70 0.76 -7.58 -0.58
N TYR A 71 -0.38 -7.27 -1.21
CA TYR A 71 -1.53 -8.19 -1.34
C TYR A 71 -1.30 -9.33 -2.35
N LEU A 72 -0.28 -9.26 -3.20
CA LEU A 72 -0.05 -10.22 -4.28
C LEU A 72 0.61 -11.51 -3.75
N THR A 73 -0.10 -12.23 -2.91
CA THR A 73 0.24 -13.57 -2.42
C THR A 73 -0.92 -14.52 -2.69
N ASN A 74 -0.66 -15.81 -2.81
CA ASN A 74 -1.71 -16.81 -3.06
C ASN A 74 -2.78 -16.77 -1.97
N GLU A 75 -2.39 -16.65 -0.71
CA GLU A 75 -3.27 -16.61 0.44
C GLU A 75 -4.16 -15.36 0.44
N ALA A 76 -3.57 -14.19 0.18
CA ALA A 76 -4.32 -12.93 0.14
C ALA A 76 -5.31 -12.92 -1.04
N LEU A 77 -4.90 -13.38 -2.23
CA LEU A 77 -5.76 -13.46 -3.40
C LEU A 77 -6.92 -14.43 -3.18
N ALA A 78 -6.68 -15.59 -2.58
CA ALA A 78 -7.73 -16.54 -2.22
C ALA A 78 -8.73 -15.91 -1.23
N ASN A 79 -8.24 -15.30 -0.15
CA ASN A 79 -9.10 -14.64 0.83
C ASN A 79 -9.92 -13.49 0.25
N ILE A 80 -9.35 -12.70 -0.67
CA ILE A 80 -10.07 -11.63 -1.37
C ILE A 80 -11.18 -12.23 -2.24
N ALA A 81 -10.89 -13.28 -3.00
CA ALA A 81 -11.87 -13.95 -3.87
C ALA A 81 -13.00 -14.55 -3.05
N ASP A 82 -12.71 -15.32 -2.00
CA ASP A 82 -13.70 -15.97 -1.15
C ASP A 82 -14.60 -14.94 -0.45
N THR A 83 -14.01 -13.88 0.11
CA THR A 83 -14.76 -12.80 0.76
C THR A 83 -15.67 -12.09 -0.25
N THR A 84 -15.18 -11.82 -1.46
CA THR A 84 -15.96 -11.16 -2.51
C THR A 84 -17.14 -12.02 -2.93
N LEU A 85 -16.94 -13.31 -3.16
CA LEU A 85 -18.01 -14.25 -3.51
C LEU A 85 -19.03 -14.37 -2.38
N ALA A 86 -18.60 -14.49 -1.13
CA ALA A 86 -19.49 -14.55 0.02
C ALA A 86 -20.37 -13.28 0.13
N ASN A 87 -19.80 -12.10 -0.10
CA ASN A 87 -20.56 -10.84 -0.10
C ASN A 87 -21.62 -10.80 -1.22
N ILE A 88 -21.28 -11.30 -2.42
CA ILE A 88 -22.21 -11.40 -3.55
C ILE A 88 -23.35 -12.37 -3.21
N ASP A 89 -23.05 -13.52 -2.64
CA ASP A 89 -24.04 -14.52 -2.26
C ASP A 89 -25.00 -14.01 -1.18
N GLU A 90 -24.50 -13.34 -0.15
CA GLU A 90 -25.34 -12.70 0.87
C GLU A 90 -26.30 -11.68 0.25
N PHE A 91 -25.81 -10.86 -0.66
CA PHE A 91 -26.62 -9.88 -1.36
C PHE A 91 -27.67 -10.55 -2.25
N ALA A 92 -27.33 -11.61 -2.97
CA ALA A 92 -28.24 -12.39 -3.83
C ALA A 92 -29.34 -13.08 -3.02
N GLN A 93 -29.04 -13.50 -1.78
CA GLN A 93 -30.01 -14.05 -0.82
C GLN A 93 -30.95 -12.99 -0.23
N GLY A 94 -30.82 -11.74 -0.61
CA GLY A 94 -31.68 -10.64 -0.18
C GLY A 94 -31.24 -9.97 1.13
N ARG A 95 -30.07 -10.33 1.69
CA ARG A 95 -29.52 -9.65 2.88
C ARG A 95 -29.15 -8.21 2.55
N ARG A 96 -29.39 -7.28 3.48
CA ARG A 96 -29.15 -5.85 3.28
C ARG A 96 -28.68 -5.18 4.58
N GLY A 97 -27.92 -4.10 4.44
CA GLY A 97 -27.52 -3.24 5.57
C GLY A 97 -26.83 -4.04 6.68
N ALA A 98 -27.41 -4.03 7.89
CA ALA A 98 -26.83 -4.67 9.07
C ALA A 98 -26.79 -6.20 9.01
N ASP A 99 -27.55 -6.82 8.10
CA ASP A 99 -27.57 -8.28 7.91
C ASP A 99 -26.42 -8.78 7.05
N LEU A 100 -25.68 -7.89 6.38
CA LEU A 100 -24.47 -8.24 5.63
C LEU A 100 -23.27 -8.34 6.57
N THR A 101 -22.48 -9.41 6.40
CA THR A 101 -21.33 -9.69 7.27
C THR A 101 -20.26 -8.62 7.20
N ASN A 102 -19.97 -8.13 5.99
CA ASN A 102 -18.87 -7.20 5.72
C ASN A 102 -19.33 -5.80 5.28
N ALA A 103 -20.57 -5.40 5.61
CA ALA A 103 -21.06 -4.06 5.28
C ALA A 103 -20.23 -2.98 5.99
N VAL A 104 -19.82 -1.96 5.25
CA VAL A 104 -19.29 -0.73 5.83
C VAL A 104 -20.44 -0.02 6.54
N ARG A 105 -20.24 0.29 7.81
CA ARG A 105 -21.21 1.01 8.64
C ARG A 105 -20.68 2.41 8.89
N ASP A 106 -21.50 3.42 8.65
CA ASP A 106 -21.22 4.78 9.11
C ASP A 106 -21.15 4.77 10.65
N GLN A 107 -20.07 5.32 11.18
CA GLN A 107 -19.86 5.50 12.62
C GLN A 107 -20.47 6.80 13.09
#